data_0a4a589a0f3e593f949381e5e49544e8
#
_entry.id   0a4a589a0f3e593f949381e5e49544e8
#
_cell.length_a   1.000
_cell.length_b   1.000
_cell.length_c   1.000
_cell.angle_alpha   90.00
_cell.angle_beta   90.00
_cell.angle_gamma   90.00
#
_symmetry.space_group_name_H-M   'P 1'
#
loop_
_entity.id
_entity.type
_entity.pdbx_description
1 polymer ?
#
loop_
_entity_poly.entity_id
_entity_poly.type
_entity_poly.pdbx_seq_one_letter_code
_entity_poly.pdbx_strand_id
1 'polypeptide(L)'
;MRFATDRRLPAAPARIAAVALLSITAFLLSGCASAPSPVKTHSSKPAATPVFATNDEALAAATKAYAEYQSIGQKIAQNGGEGATQIVSVVTPTKAKAELQEFKELRERGYRQVGESRYTKIQLQEDQITDVGGALSIYVCVDSSATDFVDAAGTSVLPSDRSPLATVVAQFKSASAEHPKQLVVSRIEPWSGKSIC
;
A
#
# COMPACT_ATOMS: atom_id res chain seq x y z
N MET A 1 -2.53 -13.18 6.42
CA MET A 1 -1.84 -13.24 7.74
C MET A 1 -0.51 -13.94 7.56
N ARG A 2 0.60 -13.20 7.60
CA ARG A 2 1.94 -13.77 7.45
C ARG A 2 2.49 -14.11 8.84
N PHE A 3 2.89 -15.35 9.06
CA PHE A 3 3.64 -15.74 10.24
C PHE A 3 5.05 -15.16 10.14
N ALA A 4 5.44 -14.34 11.12
CA ALA A 4 6.75 -13.75 11.22
C ALA A 4 7.77 -14.82 11.62
N THR A 5 8.74 -15.09 10.75
CA THR A 5 9.92 -15.90 11.07
C THR A 5 11.01 -14.94 11.52
N ASP A 6 11.31 -14.94 12.81
CA ASP A 6 12.40 -14.21 13.46
C ASP A 6 13.76 -14.73 12.94
N ARG A 7 14.47 -13.93 12.16
CA ARG A 7 15.89 -14.15 11.82
C ARG A 7 16.72 -13.05 12.43
N ARG A 8 17.34 -13.37 13.56
CA ARG A 8 18.41 -12.57 14.16
C ARG A 8 19.63 -12.56 13.24
N LEU A 9 20.09 -11.37 12.85
CA LEU A 9 21.35 -11.14 12.17
C LEU A 9 22.44 -10.85 13.20
N PRO A 10 23.66 -11.40 13.04
CA PRO A 10 24.79 -11.12 13.94
C PRO A 10 25.44 -9.77 13.63
N ALA A 11 25.84 -9.10 14.68
CA ALA A 11 26.61 -7.84 14.66
C ALA A 11 28.05 -8.09 14.20
N ALA A 12 28.57 -7.22 13.32
CA ALA A 12 29.99 -7.16 12.94
C ALA A 12 30.66 -5.92 13.55
N PRO A 13 31.92 -6.02 14.01
CA PRO A 13 32.58 -4.96 14.78
C PRO A 13 33.25 -3.91 13.89
N ALA A 14 33.26 -2.68 14.42
CA ALA A 14 33.94 -1.52 13.91
C ALA A 14 35.47 -1.70 13.91
N ARG A 15 36.16 -1.24 12.85
CA ARG A 15 37.60 -0.95 12.88
C ARG A 15 37.88 0.49 12.48
N ILE A 16 38.40 1.22 13.44
CA ILE A 16 38.95 2.56 13.39
C ILE A 16 40.34 2.49 12.73
N ALA A 17 40.62 3.35 11.77
CA ALA A 17 41.97 3.70 11.42
C ALA A 17 42.07 5.18 11.01
N ALA A 18 42.65 5.97 11.87
CA ALA A 18 43.06 7.33 11.63
C ALA A 18 44.43 7.36 10.98
N VAL A 19 44.63 8.18 9.94
CA VAL A 19 45.95 8.70 9.56
C VAL A 19 45.79 10.14 9.08
N ALA A 20 46.44 11.04 9.82
CA ALA A 20 46.67 12.43 9.45
C ALA A 20 47.91 12.51 8.56
N LEU A 21 47.94 13.47 7.62
CA LEU A 21 49.17 14.17 7.24
C LEU A 21 48.85 15.45 6.46
N LEU A 22 49.40 16.55 7.00
CA LEU A 22 49.49 17.90 6.43
C LEU A 22 50.33 17.90 5.12
N SER A 23 49.94 18.74 4.15
CA SER A 23 50.91 19.41 3.27
C SER A 23 50.29 20.70 2.73
N ILE A 24 50.87 21.81 3.14
CA ILE A 24 50.69 23.19 2.65
C ILE A 24 51.52 23.34 1.37
N THR A 25 50.94 23.80 0.27
CA THR A 25 51.67 24.51 -0.79
C THR A 25 50.78 25.54 -1.47
N ALA A 26 51.12 26.79 -1.28
CA ALA A 26 50.65 27.93 -2.03
C ALA A 26 51.26 27.96 -3.43
N PHE A 27 50.45 28.23 -4.48
CA PHE A 27 51.01 28.85 -5.71
C PHE A 27 49.91 29.54 -6.56
N LEU A 28 50.05 30.84 -6.64
CA LEU A 28 49.97 31.75 -7.81
C LEU A 28 48.65 31.92 -8.59
N LEU A 29 48.23 33.18 -8.59
CA LEU A 29 47.26 33.80 -9.48
C LEU A 29 47.59 33.50 -10.96
N SER A 30 46.62 32.94 -11.66
CA SER A 30 46.48 33.04 -13.10
C SER A 30 45.04 33.32 -13.41
N GLY A 31 44.75 34.57 -13.71
CA GLY A 31 43.45 34.99 -14.21
C GLY A 31 43.18 34.41 -15.60
N CYS A 32 42.26 33.48 -15.70
CA CYS A 32 41.62 33.15 -16.96
C CYS A 32 40.21 33.67 -16.93
N ALA A 33 39.92 34.63 -17.80
CA ALA A 33 38.56 35.06 -18.09
C ALA A 33 37.75 33.83 -18.60
N SER A 34 36.96 33.23 -17.72
CA SER A 34 36.03 32.17 -18.12
C SER A 34 34.90 32.80 -18.89
N ALA A 35 34.76 32.47 -20.15
CA ALA A 35 33.56 32.74 -20.93
C ALA A 35 32.35 32.11 -20.20
N PRO A 36 31.19 32.78 -20.19
CA PRO A 36 30.01 32.19 -19.55
C PRO A 36 29.64 30.90 -20.26
N SER A 37 29.79 29.78 -19.56
CA SER A 37 29.28 28.49 -20.03
C SER A 37 27.79 28.61 -20.27
N PRO A 38 27.25 28.07 -21.37
CA PRO A 38 25.81 28.09 -21.61
C PRO A 38 25.14 27.37 -20.45
N VAL A 39 24.31 28.10 -19.72
CA VAL A 39 23.43 27.54 -18.71
C VAL A 39 22.57 26.50 -19.44
N LYS A 40 22.79 25.23 -19.14
CA LYS A 40 21.92 24.15 -19.58
C LYS A 40 20.57 24.43 -18.93
N THR A 41 19.66 25.01 -19.70
CA THR A 41 18.26 25.14 -19.34
C THR A 41 17.77 23.70 -19.15
N HIS A 42 17.66 23.26 -17.91
CA HIS A 42 16.96 22.03 -17.61
C HIS A 42 15.52 22.25 -18.07
N SER A 43 15.18 21.65 -19.21
CA SER A 43 13.79 21.57 -19.65
C SER A 43 13.02 20.87 -18.54
N SER A 44 12.30 21.64 -17.73
CA SER A 44 11.39 21.09 -16.73
C SER A 44 10.36 20.28 -17.51
N LYS A 45 10.36 18.95 -17.28
CA LYS A 45 9.29 18.08 -17.77
C LYS A 45 7.97 18.74 -17.39
N PRO A 46 7.03 18.88 -18.34
CA PRO A 46 5.72 19.47 -18.02
C PRO A 46 5.14 18.78 -16.78
N ALA A 47 4.72 19.55 -15.79
CA ALA A 47 4.04 19.00 -14.63
C ALA A 47 2.81 18.23 -15.13
N ALA A 48 2.72 16.96 -14.76
CA ALA A 48 1.61 16.12 -15.16
C ALA A 48 0.32 16.66 -14.53
N THR A 49 -0.75 16.73 -15.30
CA THR A 49 -2.05 17.15 -14.78
C THR A 49 -2.56 16.14 -13.77
N PRO A 50 -2.97 16.54 -12.55
CA PRO A 50 -3.53 15.64 -11.56
C PRO A 50 -4.76 14.90 -12.11
N VAL A 51 -4.90 13.62 -11.79
CA VAL A 51 -6.06 12.81 -12.19
C VAL A 51 -7.35 13.32 -11.55
N PHE A 52 -7.29 13.76 -10.30
CA PHE A 52 -8.40 14.33 -9.53
C PHE A 52 -8.20 15.82 -9.33
N ALA A 53 -9.26 16.60 -9.48
CA ALA A 53 -9.19 18.05 -9.33
C ALA A 53 -9.07 18.50 -7.86
N THR A 54 -9.58 17.69 -6.92
CA THR A 54 -9.57 17.96 -5.47
C THR A 54 -9.31 16.70 -4.65
N ASN A 55 -8.89 16.90 -3.40
CA ASN A 55 -8.73 15.83 -2.42
C ASN A 55 -10.07 15.13 -2.12
N ASP A 56 -11.16 15.86 -2.11
CA ASP A 56 -12.50 15.29 -1.88
C ASP A 56 -12.92 14.35 -3.01
N GLU A 57 -12.65 14.74 -4.26
CA GLU A 57 -12.89 13.88 -5.43
C GLU A 57 -12.04 12.61 -5.37
N ALA A 58 -10.76 12.74 -5.03
CA ALA A 58 -9.84 11.61 -4.87
C ALA A 58 -10.30 10.67 -3.74
N LEU A 59 -10.67 11.23 -2.58
CA LEU A 59 -11.17 10.46 -1.44
C LEU A 59 -12.47 9.72 -1.76
N ALA A 60 -13.40 10.37 -2.46
CA ALA A 60 -14.66 9.74 -2.87
C ALA A 60 -14.42 8.57 -3.83
N ALA A 61 -13.54 8.73 -4.81
CA ALA A 61 -13.17 7.67 -5.74
C ALA A 61 -12.50 6.48 -5.04
N ALA A 62 -11.55 6.74 -4.11
CA ALA A 62 -10.89 5.71 -3.32
C ALA A 62 -11.86 4.98 -2.39
N THR A 63 -12.76 5.72 -1.74
CA THR A 63 -13.80 5.13 -0.87
C THR A 63 -14.70 4.18 -1.65
N LYS A 64 -15.14 4.58 -2.85
CA LYS A 64 -15.93 3.72 -3.72
C LYS A 64 -15.18 2.46 -4.11
N ALA A 65 -13.95 2.58 -4.57
CA ALA A 65 -13.13 1.43 -4.97
C ALA A 65 -12.86 0.47 -3.79
N TYR A 66 -12.62 1.01 -2.59
CA TYR A 66 -12.46 0.21 -1.38
C TYR A 66 -13.75 -0.54 -1.01
N ALA A 67 -14.91 0.11 -1.11
CA ALA A 67 -16.21 -0.50 -0.84
C ALA A 67 -16.51 -1.67 -1.79
N GLU A 68 -16.23 -1.51 -3.08
CA GLU A 68 -16.40 -2.56 -4.08
C GLU A 68 -15.47 -3.76 -3.80
N TYR A 69 -14.19 -3.49 -3.52
CA TYR A 69 -13.23 -4.51 -3.13
C TYR A 69 -13.69 -5.29 -1.88
N GLN A 70 -14.08 -4.59 -0.82
CA GLN A 70 -14.56 -5.20 0.42
C GLN A 70 -15.81 -6.06 0.18
N SER A 71 -16.79 -5.55 -0.57
CA SER A 71 -18.02 -6.29 -0.86
C SER A 71 -17.76 -7.60 -1.60
N ILE A 72 -16.90 -7.56 -2.62
CA ILE A 72 -16.54 -8.76 -3.40
C ILE A 72 -15.73 -9.73 -2.54
N GLY A 73 -14.70 -9.23 -1.83
CA GLY A 73 -13.85 -10.07 -0.98
C GLY A 73 -14.61 -10.78 0.12
N GLN A 74 -15.53 -10.08 0.80
CA GLN A 74 -16.37 -10.68 1.84
C GLN A 74 -17.29 -11.78 1.27
N LYS A 75 -17.93 -11.55 0.12
CA LYS A 75 -18.78 -12.57 -0.51
C LYS A 75 -17.99 -13.84 -0.86
N ILE A 76 -16.78 -13.69 -1.42
CA ILE A 76 -15.90 -14.80 -1.73
C ILE A 76 -15.51 -15.54 -0.44
N ALA A 77 -15.11 -14.82 0.61
CA ALA A 77 -14.71 -15.42 1.88
C ALA A 77 -15.87 -16.12 2.59
N GLN A 78 -17.10 -15.56 2.58
CA GLN A 78 -18.30 -16.18 3.12
C GLN A 78 -18.67 -17.47 2.38
N ASN A 79 -18.38 -17.54 1.08
CA ASN A 79 -18.55 -18.74 0.26
C ASN A 79 -17.33 -19.68 0.28
N GLY A 80 -16.45 -19.57 1.28
CA GLY A 80 -15.29 -20.45 1.44
C GLY A 80 -14.28 -20.37 0.29
N GLY A 81 -14.15 -19.21 -0.35
CA GLY A 81 -13.24 -19.01 -1.49
C GLY A 81 -13.86 -19.32 -2.86
N GLU A 82 -15.15 -19.69 -2.92
CA GLU A 82 -15.84 -19.87 -4.20
C GLU A 82 -16.06 -18.54 -4.91
N GLY A 83 -15.94 -18.54 -6.24
CA GLY A 83 -16.09 -17.32 -7.04
C GLY A 83 -14.89 -16.36 -6.96
N ALA A 84 -13.71 -16.82 -6.51
CA ALA A 84 -12.50 -16.02 -6.30
C ALA A 84 -12.10 -15.15 -7.51
N THR A 85 -12.40 -15.58 -8.73
CA THR A 85 -12.08 -14.82 -9.96
C THR A 85 -12.76 -13.44 -10.04
N GLN A 86 -13.84 -13.22 -9.29
CA GLN A 86 -14.54 -11.93 -9.24
C GLN A 86 -13.63 -10.82 -8.68
N ILE A 87 -12.67 -11.14 -7.82
CA ILE A 87 -11.77 -10.16 -7.21
C ILE A 87 -10.90 -9.45 -8.25
N VAL A 88 -10.62 -10.09 -9.39
CA VAL A 88 -9.74 -9.57 -10.44
C VAL A 88 -10.23 -8.24 -11.01
N SER A 89 -11.54 -7.99 -10.98
CA SER A 89 -12.14 -6.76 -11.51
C SER A 89 -11.85 -5.50 -10.68
N VAL A 90 -11.47 -5.66 -9.39
CA VAL A 90 -11.33 -4.56 -8.42
C VAL A 90 -9.91 -4.42 -7.86
N VAL A 91 -8.96 -5.23 -8.35
CA VAL A 91 -7.56 -5.19 -7.91
C VAL A 91 -6.60 -5.15 -9.10
N THR A 92 -5.36 -4.71 -8.85
CA THR A 92 -4.31 -4.82 -9.89
C THR A 92 -3.93 -6.28 -10.15
N PRO A 93 -3.36 -6.62 -11.34
CA PRO A 93 -2.95 -7.99 -11.67
C PRO A 93 -2.00 -8.62 -10.64
N THR A 94 -1.08 -7.82 -10.07
CA THR A 94 -0.17 -8.30 -9.02
C THR A 94 -0.90 -8.66 -7.73
N LYS A 95 -1.86 -7.82 -7.31
CA LYS A 95 -2.67 -8.09 -6.12
C LYS A 95 -3.63 -9.25 -6.37
N ALA A 96 -4.23 -9.35 -7.56
CA ALA A 96 -5.09 -10.46 -7.94
C ALA A 96 -4.42 -11.83 -7.70
N LYS A 97 -3.14 -11.95 -8.04
CA LYS A 97 -2.37 -13.19 -7.84
C LYS A 97 -2.32 -13.60 -6.38
N ALA A 98 -2.11 -12.63 -5.48
CA ALA A 98 -2.07 -12.88 -4.03
C ALA A 98 -3.47 -13.25 -3.50
N GLU A 99 -4.49 -12.48 -3.87
CA GLU A 99 -5.88 -12.73 -3.44
C GLU A 99 -6.39 -14.10 -3.89
N LEU A 100 -6.16 -14.47 -5.15
CA LEU A 100 -6.56 -15.77 -5.67
C LEU A 100 -5.88 -16.92 -4.92
N GLN A 101 -4.62 -16.74 -4.50
CA GLN A 101 -3.91 -17.71 -3.68
C GLN A 101 -4.51 -17.80 -2.28
N GLU A 102 -4.81 -16.67 -1.64
CA GLU A 102 -5.42 -16.63 -0.30
C GLU A 102 -6.82 -17.29 -0.30
N PHE A 103 -7.66 -17.01 -1.30
CA PHE A 103 -8.97 -17.67 -1.43
C PHE A 103 -8.87 -19.15 -1.76
N LYS A 104 -7.86 -19.56 -2.51
CA LYS A 104 -7.57 -20.98 -2.75
C LYS A 104 -7.22 -21.68 -1.43
N GLU A 105 -6.35 -21.08 -0.60
CA GLU A 105 -5.99 -21.62 0.71
C GLU A 105 -7.19 -21.69 1.66
N LEU A 106 -8.06 -20.70 1.64
CA LEU A 106 -9.31 -20.67 2.40
C LEU A 106 -10.15 -21.92 2.05
N ARG A 107 -10.35 -22.17 0.75
CA ARG A 107 -11.12 -23.31 0.23
C ARG A 107 -10.47 -24.66 0.58
N GLU A 108 -9.17 -24.78 0.40
CA GLU A 108 -8.43 -26.02 0.68
C GLU A 108 -8.48 -26.41 2.16
N ARG A 109 -8.56 -25.43 3.07
CA ARG A 109 -8.72 -25.65 4.51
C ARG A 109 -10.17 -25.85 4.93
N GLY A 110 -11.14 -25.65 4.03
CA GLY A 110 -12.56 -25.70 4.37
C GLY A 110 -13.01 -24.56 5.28
N TYR A 111 -12.29 -23.43 5.27
CA TYR A 111 -12.59 -22.26 6.10
C TYR A 111 -13.53 -21.33 5.36
N ARG A 112 -14.40 -20.65 6.10
CA ARG A 112 -15.25 -19.59 5.57
C ARG A 112 -15.40 -18.46 6.56
N GLN A 113 -15.64 -17.27 6.04
CA GLN A 113 -16.03 -16.12 6.86
C GLN A 113 -17.48 -16.27 7.32
N VAL A 114 -17.76 -15.89 8.56
CA VAL A 114 -19.11 -15.64 9.08
C VAL A 114 -19.18 -14.21 9.58
N GLY A 115 -20.36 -13.58 9.46
CA GLY A 115 -20.53 -12.16 9.75
C GLY A 115 -19.87 -11.25 8.71
N GLU A 116 -19.86 -9.95 9.01
CA GLU A 116 -19.34 -8.92 8.10
C GLU A 116 -18.39 -7.97 8.83
N SER A 117 -17.26 -7.69 8.22
CA SER A 117 -16.41 -6.57 8.63
C SER A 117 -16.93 -5.26 8.04
N ARG A 118 -16.76 -4.19 8.80
CA ARG A 118 -17.18 -2.84 8.42
C ARG A 118 -15.98 -1.90 8.43
N TYR A 119 -16.10 -0.80 7.74
CA TYR A 119 -15.16 0.31 7.88
C TYR A 119 -15.90 1.52 8.45
N THR A 120 -15.33 2.15 9.46
CA THR A 120 -16.01 3.20 10.25
C THR A 120 -15.43 4.58 9.99
N LYS A 121 -14.23 4.66 9.49
CA LYS A 121 -13.54 5.91 9.17
C LYS A 121 -12.60 5.72 7.98
N ILE A 122 -12.59 6.71 7.09
CA ILE A 122 -11.66 6.77 5.96
C ILE A 122 -11.04 8.16 5.91
N GLN A 123 -9.73 8.23 5.68
CA GLN A 123 -8.97 9.48 5.56
C GLN A 123 -7.97 9.37 4.40
N LEU A 124 -7.84 10.43 3.61
CA LEU A 124 -6.81 10.50 2.58
C LEU A 124 -5.42 10.58 3.22
N GLN A 125 -4.46 9.88 2.66
CA GLN A 125 -3.06 10.05 3.01
C GLN A 125 -2.48 11.17 2.12
N GLU A 126 -2.33 12.37 2.68
CA GLU A 126 -2.13 13.62 1.94
C GLU A 126 -0.86 13.67 1.07
N ASP A 127 0.20 12.95 1.45
CA ASP A 127 1.52 13.05 0.80
C ASP A 127 1.64 12.20 -0.48
N GLN A 128 0.56 11.62 -0.99
CA GLN A 128 0.62 10.58 -2.02
C GLN A 128 -0.23 10.89 -3.27
N ILE A 129 -0.72 12.12 -3.44
CA ILE A 129 -1.34 12.52 -4.72
C ILE A 129 -0.22 12.85 -5.68
N THR A 130 0.37 11.82 -6.25
CA THR A 130 1.39 11.97 -7.28
C THR A 130 0.76 12.01 -8.66
N ASP A 131 1.45 12.66 -9.57
CA ASP A 131 1.17 12.83 -11.00
C ASP A 131 0.70 11.56 -11.71
N VAL A 132 0.17 11.71 -12.90
CA VAL A 132 -0.31 10.70 -13.84
C VAL A 132 0.23 9.28 -13.59
N GLY A 133 -0.64 8.38 -13.12
CA GLY A 133 -0.28 7.01 -12.74
C GLY A 133 0.16 6.83 -11.29
N GLY A 134 0.10 7.88 -10.46
CA GLY A 134 0.47 7.86 -9.05
C GLY A 134 -0.43 6.99 -8.18
N ALA A 135 0.13 6.47 -7.09
CA ALA A 135 -0.63 5.72 -6.10
C ALA A 135 -1.43 6.70 -5.23
N LEU A 136 -2.74 6.57 -5.21
CA LEU A 136 -3.59 7.20 -4.21
C LEU A 136 -3.67 6.28 -3.00
N SER A 137 -3.54 6.83 -1.80
CA SER A 137 -3.59 6.05 -0.56
C SER A 137 -4.59 6.63 0.44
N ILE A 138 -5.28 5.74 1.14
CA ILE A 138 -6.20 6.10 2.23
C ILE A 138 -5.89 5.29 3.48
N TYR A 139 -6.11 5.90 4.64
CA TYR A 139 -6.25 5.17 5.90
C TYR A 139 -7.69 4.73 6.06
N VAL A 140 -7.89 3.50 6.51
CA VAL A 140 -9.21 2.93 6.77
C VAL A 140 -9.21 2.31 8.16
N CYS A 141 -10.19 2.69 8.99
CA CYS A 141 -10.48 1.97 10.23
C CYS A 141 -11.42 0.80 9.91
N VAL A 142 -10.90 -0.41 10.03
CA VAL A 142 -11.65 -1.65 9.82
C VAL A 142 -12.13 -2.17 11.17
N ASP A 143 -13.42 -2.44 11.29
CA ASP A 143 -14.03 -3.12 12.42
C ASP A 143 -14.44 -4.54 12.01
N SER A 144 -13.78 -5.52 12.59
CA SER A 144 -14.02 -6.95 12.41
C SER A 144 -14.65 -7.62 13.64
N SER A 145 -15.26 -6.84 14.55
CA SER A 145 -15.86 -7.36 15.78
C SER A 145 -17.00 -8.34 15.51
N ALA A 146 -17.75 -8.14 14.43
CA ALA A 146 -18.83 -9.01 13.99
C ALA A 146 -18.39 -10.07 12.96
N THR A 147 -17.08 -10.29 12.81
CA THR A 147 -16.51 -11.20 11.79
C THR A 147 -15.74 -12.32 12.45
N ASP A 148 -15.96 -13.53 12.00
CA ASP A 148 -15.12 -14.68 12.35
C ASP A 148 -14.77 -15.51 11.11
N PHE A 149 -13.77 -16.36 11.23
CA PHE A 149 -13.47 -17.41 10.28
C PHE A 149 -13.65 -18.76 10.99
N VAL A 150 -14.43 -19.63 10.39
CA VAL A 150 -14.76 -20.92 10.97
C VAL A 150 -14.35 -22.06 10.05
N ASP A 151 -14.05 -23.21 10.65
CA ASP A 151 -13.85 -24.47 9.94
C ASP A 151 -15.18 -25.13 9.51
N ALA A 152 -15.11 -26.32 8.95
CA ALA A 152 -16.28 -27.08 8.50
C ALA A 152 -17.22 -27.47 9.67
N ALA A 153 -16.70 -27.58 10.90
CA ALA A 153 -17.48 -27.85 12.10
C ALA A 153 -18.11 -26.59 12.71
N GLY A 154 -17.81 -25.39 12.18
CA GLY A 154 -18.26 -24.13 12.71
C GLY A 154 -17.41 -23.58 13.85
N THR A 155 -16.25 -24.18 14.11
CA THR A 155 -15.32 -23.75 15.16
C THR A 155 -14.46 -22.59 14.64
N SER A 156 -14.30 -21.52 15.46
CA SER A 156 -13.44 -20.40 15.14
C SER A 156 -11.99 -20.83 14.95
N VAL A 157 -11.36 -20.32 13.89
CA VAL A 157 -9.93 -20.54 13.58
C VAL A 157 -9.09 -19.28 13.79
N LEU A 158 -9.72 -18.20 14.31
CA LEU A 158 -9.02 -16.97 14.64
C LEU A 158 -8.49 -16.99 16.09
N PRO A 159 -7.36 -16.30 16.34
CA PRO A 159 -6.89 -16.09 17.71
C PRO A 159 -7.92 -15.35 18.56
N SER A 160 -8.14 -15.82 19.79
CA SER A 160 -9.11 -15.23 20.73
C SER A 160 -8.71 -13.83 21.23
N ASP A 161 -7.42 -13.50 21.18
CA ASP A 161 -6.82 -12.23 21.63
C ASP A 161 -6.64 -11.21 20.49
N ARG A 162 -7.18 -11.47 19.30
CA ARG A 162 -7.09 -10.54 18.18
C ARG A 162 -7.78 -9.21 18.49
N SER A 163 -7.17 -8.09 18.10
CA SER A 163 -7.87 -6.81 18.11
C SER A 163 -8.97 -6.79 17.03
N PRO A 164 -10.21 -6.45 17.36
CA PRO A 164 -11.27 -6.33 16.37
C PRO A 164 -11.17 -5.06 15.52
N LEU A 165 -10.43 -4.04 15.99
CA LEU A 165 -10.23 -2.78 15.30
C LEU A 165 -8.79 -2.70 14.77
N ALA A 166 -8.64 -2.35 13.51
CA ALA A 166 -7.35 -2.17 12.88
C ALA A 166 -7.38 -0.99 11.90
N THR A 167 -6.34 -0.15 11.95
CA THR A 167 -6.09 0.79 10.86
C THR A 167 -5.28 0.10 9.77
N VAL A 168 -5.75 0.19 8.54
CA VAL A 168 -5.02 -0.26 7.35
C VAL A 168 -4.76 0.90 6.41
N VAL A 169 -3.71 0.78 5.60
CA VAL A 169 -3.46 1.64 4.43
C VAL A 169 -3.88 0.88 3.19
N ALA A 170 -4.83 1.43 2.45
CA ALA A 170 -5.21 0.93 1.15
C ALA A 170 -4.64 1.84 0.06
N GLN A 171 -3.93 1.24 -0.89
CA GLN A 171 -3.30 1.91 -2.03
C GLN A 171 -4.04 1.54 -3.31
N PHE A 172 -4.17 2.51 -4.19
CA PHE A 172 -4.91 2.37 -5.44
C PHE A 172 -4.07 2.78 -6.63
N LYS A 173 -4.46 2.25 -7.78
CA LYS A 173 -3.99 2.69 -9.10
C LYS A 173 -5.19 2.90 -10.02
N SER A 174 -5.01 3.70 -11.06
CA SER A 174 -5.98 3.77 -12.15
C SER A 174 -6.16 2.39 -12.78
N ALA A 175 -7.40 2.03 -13.10
CA ALA A 175 -7.71 0.75 -13.75
C ALA A 175 -7.05 0.65 -15.14
N SER A 176 -7.07 1.77 -15.90
CA SER A 176 -6.37 1.89 -17.18
C SER A 176 -6.07 3.36 -17.49
N ALA A 177 -5.28 3.61 -18.54
CA ALA A 177 -5.01 4.96 -19.03
C ALA A 177 -6.26 5.66 -19.58
N GLU A 178 -7.20 4.90 -20.13
CA GLU A 178 -8.48 5.40 -20.69
C GLU A 178 -9.48 5.76 -19.57
N HIS A 179 -9.33 5.14 -18.41
CA HIS A 179 -10.19 5.35 -17.24
C HIS A 179 -9.38 5.73 -15.99
N PRO A 180 -8.67 6.88 -16.03
CA PRO A 180 -7.72 7.24 -14.97
C PRO A 180 -8.39 7.49 -13.61
N LYS A 181 -9.68 7.87 -13.58
CA LYS A 181 -10.45 8.08 -12.34
C LYS A 181 -11.10 6.81 -11.79
N GLN A 182 -11.13 5.72 -12.55
CA GLN A 182 -11.55 4.41 -12.05
C GLN A 182 -10.37 3.79 -11.32
N LEU A 183 -10.52 3.59 -10.03
CA LEU A 183 -9.48 3.06 -9.17
C LEU A 183 -9.66 1.56 -8.92
N VAL A 184 -8.55 0.84 -8.83
CA VAL A 184 -8.48 -0.54 -8.36
C VAL A 184 -7.46 -0.65 -7.23
N VAL A 185 -7.71 -1.55 -6.28
CA VAL A 185 -6.82 -1.74 -5.14
C VAL A 185 -5.50 -2.38 -5.61
N SER A 186 -4.39 -1.75 -5.27
CA SER A 186 -3.05 -2.25 -5.60
C SER A 186 -2.37 -2.90 -4.39
N ARG A 187 -2.69 -2.44 -3.17
CA ARG A 187 -2.10 -2.94 -1.91
C ARG A 187 -2.99 -2.62 -0.73
N ILE A 188 -2.99 -3.49 0.27
CA ILE A 188 -3.54 -3.22 1.60
C ILE A 188 -2.54 -3.73 2.62
N GLU A 189 -2.21 -2.88 3.60
CA GLU A 189 -1.24 -3.20 4.65
C GLU A 189 -1.73 -2.72 6.01
N PRO A 190 -1.41 -3.43 7.09
CA PRO A 190 -1.59 -2.91 8.44
C PRO A 190 -0.81 -1.60 8.62
N TRP A 191 -1.44 -0.62 9.26
CA TRP A 191 -0.79 0.62 9.63
C TRP A 191 -0.17 0.51 11.02
N SER A 192 1.13 0.81 11.13
CA SER A 192 1.88 0.75 12.40
C SER A 192 2.01 2.11 13.11
N GLY A 193 1.53 3.19 12.49
CA GLY A 193 1.54 4.52 13.07
C GLY A 193 0.35 4.78 13.99
N LYS A 194 0.01 6.07 14.20
CA LYS A 194 -1.14 6.44 15.03
C LYS A 194 -2.44 5.90 14.41
N SER A 195 -3.17 5.13 15.19
CA SER A 195 -4.49 4.59 14.76
C SER A 195 -5.47 5.73 14.50
N ILE A 196 -6.32 5.55 13.47
CA ILE A 196 -7.47 6.40 13.20
C ILE A 196 -8.78 5.79 13.73
N CYS A 197 -8.70 4.54 14.20
CA CYS A 197 -9.81 3.94 14.92
C CYS A 197 -9.95 4.57 16.30
#